data_04c62c287f79b4609a8d1ba7332ffe40
#
_entry.id   04c62c287f79b4609a8d1ba7332ffe40
#
_cell.length_a   1.000
_cell.length_b   1.000
_cell.length_c   1.000
_cell.angle_alpha   90.00
_cell.angle_beta   90.00
_cell.angle_gamma   90.00
#
_symmetry.space_group_name_H-M   'P 1'
#
loop_
_entity.id
_entity.type
_entity.pdbx_description
1 polymer ?
#
loop_
_entity_poly.entity_id
_entity_poly.type
_entity_poly.pdbx_seq_one_letter_code
_entity_poly.pdbx_strand_id
1 'polypeptide(L)'
;MTRETAILAGGCFWCTEAVFQSLSGVDGVESGYIGGTVADPTYKQVCGGDTGHAEAIRITFDPNVISYDDLLDVYFATHDPTQLNRQGNDIGTQYRSAIFPQNDAQTVAAEAGIARAGADWPAPIVTTIEPASTWYPAEDYHQAYWDGEGQRNPYCMAVIPPKLAKLRKGFAERLRAD
;
A
#
# COMPACT_ATOMS: atom_id res chain seq x y z
N MET A 1 16.99 3.18 18.66
CA MET A 1 16.05 3.93 17.81
C MET A 1 14.85 3.06 17.50
N THR A 2 13.67 3.61 17.71
CA THR A 2 12.43 2.86 17.58
C THR A 2 11.95 2.90 16.14
N ARG A 3 11.67 1.73 15.56
CA ARG A 3 11.00 1.61 14.28
C ARG A 3 9.51 1.46 14.50
N GLU A 4 8.72 1.91 13.53
CA GLU A 4 7.28 1.71 13.54
C GLU A 4 6.86 0.90 12.32
N THR A 5 5.67 0.32 12.41
CA THR A 5 5.09 -0.49 11.35
C THR A 5 3.80 0.16 10.86
N ALA A 6 3.63 0.21 9.54
CA ALA A 6 2.39 0.62 8.90
C ALA A 6 1.94 -0.46 7.93
N ILE A 7 0.62 -0.72 7.86
CA ILE A 7 0.05 -1.67 6.92
C ILE A 7 -1.00 -0.96 6.08
N LEU A 8 -0.80 -0.95 4.76
CA LEU A 8 -1.63 -0.24 3.80
C LEU A 8 -1.97 -1.14 2.62
N ALA A 9 -3.20 -1.04 2.15
CA ALA A 9 -3.69 -1.76 0.98
C ALA A 9 -4.18 -0.76 -0.08
N GLY A 10 -3.72 -0.86 -1.29
CA GLY A 10 -4.06 0.09 -2.35
C GLY A 10 -3.95 -0.52 -3.75
N GLY A 11 -4.56 -1.67 -3.98
CA GLY A 11 -4.50 -2.39 -5.23
C GLY A 11 -3.40 -3.45 -5.22
N CYS A 12 -2.84 -3.72 -6.39
CA CYS A 12 -1.78 -4.72 -6.53
C CYS A 12 -0.57 -4.36 -5.67
N PHE A 13 -0.15 -5.27 -4.79
CA PHE A 13 0.96 -5.00 -3.87
C PHE A 13 2.31 -4.84 -4.57
N TRP A 14 2.48 -5.34 -5.80
CA TRP A 14 3.70 -5.06 -6.57
C TRP A 14 3.87 -3.56 -6.81
N CYS A 15 2.75 -2.86 -7.05
CA CYS A 15 2.74 -1.41 -7.29
C CYS A 15 3.01 -0.63 -6.00
N THR A 16 2.30 -0.96 -4.93
CA THR A 16 2.47 -0.27 -3.65
C THR A 16 3.84 -0.51 -3.05
N GLU A 17 4.36 -1.73 -3.16
CA GLU A 17 5.70 -2.06 -2.72
C GLU A 17 6.75 -1.20 -3.45
N ALA A 18 6.66 -1.11 -4.78
CA ALA A 18 7.61 -0.33 -5.58
C ALA A 18 7.63 1.15 -5.16
N VAL A 19 6.46 1.71 -4.90
CA VAL A 19 6.32 3.12 -4.47
C VAL A 19 6.99 3.32 -3.11
N PHE A 20 6.64 2.52 -2.12
CA PHE A 20 7.09 2.76 -0.75
C PHE A 20 8.56 2.39 -0.53
N GLN A 21 9.10 1.43 -1.27
CA GLN A 21 10.53 1.14 -1.23
C GLN A 21 11.40 2.30 -1.70
N SER A 22 10.83 3.21 -2.48
CA SER A 22 11.54 4.39 -3.01
C SER A 22 11.71 5.50 -1.99
N LEU A 23 11.10 5.40 -0.81
CA LEU A 23 11.06 6.48 0.18
C LEU A 23 12.24 6.40 1.16
N SER A 24 12.83 7.57 1.46
CA SER A 24 13.79 7.71 2.56
C SER A 24 13.08 7.46 3.89
N GLY A 25 13.75 6.74 4.79
CA GLY A 25 13.22 6.43 6.11
C GLY A 25 12.42 5.13 6.14
N VAL A 26 12.13 4.52 4.99
CA VAL A 26 11.53 3.19 4.89
C VAL A 26 12.64 2.17 4.87
N ASP A 27 12.72 1.34 5.91
CA ASP A 27 13.77 0.33 6.05
C ASP A 27 13.44 -0.95 5.31
N GLY A 28 12.15 -1.27 5.19
CA GLY A 28 11.72 -2.46 4.48
C GLY A 28 10.24 -2.41 4.16
N VAL A 29 9.87 -3.08 3.08
CA VAL A 29 8.47 -3.26 2.66
C VAL A 29 8.27 -4.74 2.35
N GLU A 30 7.27 -5.34 3.00
CA GLU A 30 6.90 -6.73 2.77
C GLU A 30 5.50 -6.79 2.18
N SER A 31 5.34 -7.50 1.08
CA SER A 31 4.01 -7.75 0.49
C SER A 31 3.33 -8.90 1.22
N GLY A 32 2.03 -8.82 1.39
CA GLY A 32 1.28 -9.85 2.10
C GLY A 32 -0.22 -9.71 2.00
N TYR A 33 -0.92 -10.45 2.87
CA TYR A 33 -2.38 -10.54 2.89
C TYR A 33 -2.89 -10.29 4.29
N ILE A 34 -3.98 -9.54 4.41
CA ILE A 34 -4.55 -9.16 5.71
C ILE A 34 -6.04 -8.83 5.57
N GLY A 35 -6.77 -9.00 6.66
CA GLY A 35 -8.16 -8.56 6.76
C GLY A 35 -9.19 -9.60 6.35
N GLY A 36 -8.75 -10.80 5.97
CA GLY A 36 -9.64 -11.89 5.58
C GLY A 36 -9.79 -12.96 6.64
N THR A 37 -10.38 -14.09 6.24
CA THR A 37 -10.73 -15.19 7.15
C THR A 37 -9.96 -16.47 6.91
N VAL A 38 -9.26 -16.60 5.78
CA VAL A 38 -8.50 -17.82 5.44
C VAL A 38 -7.12 -17.74 6.06
N ALA A 39 -6.75 -18.76 6.84
CA ALA A 39 -5.41 -18.88 7.43
C ALA A 39 -4.41 -19.31 6.35
N ASP A 40 -3.20 -18.76 6.42
CA ASP A 40 -2.10 -19.07 5.50
C ASP A 40 -2.53 -19.09 4.03
N PRO A 41 -3.14 -17.98 3.54
CA PRO A 41 -3.67 -17.94 2.18
C PRO A 41 -2.55 -18.00 1.16
N THR A 42 -2.84 -18.58 -0.01
CA THR A 42 -1.95 -18.51 -1.17
C THR A 42 -2.39 -17.35 -2.07
N TYR A 43 -1.48 -16.88 -2.92
CA TYR A 43 -1.80 -15.86 -3.93
C TYR A 43 -2.99 -16.28 -4.79
N LYS A 44 -3.01 -17.55 -5.20
CA LYS A 44 -4.12 -18.10 -6.01
C LYS A 44 -5.45 -18.02 -5.28
N GLN A 45 -5.47 -18.34 -3.99
CA GLN A 45 -6.69 -18.24 -3.18
C GLN A 45 -7.18 -16.80 -3.07
N VAL A 46 -6.26 -15.87 -2.80
CA VAL A 46 -6.59 -14.44 -2.69
C VAL A 46 -7.12 -13.91 -4.02
N CYS A 47 -6.49 -14.27 -5.12
CA CYS A 47 -6.93 -13.86 -6.46
C CYS A 47 -8.33 -14.36 -6.81
N GLY A 48 -8.79 -15.44 -6.18
CA GLY A 48 -10.16 -15.94 -6.33
C GLY A 48 -11.22 -15.03 -5.73
N GLY A 49 -10.82 -14.12 -4.82
CA GLY A 49 -11.73 -13.14 -4.23
C GLY A 49 -12.56 -13.64 -3.05
N ASP A 50 -12.37 -14.88 -2.62
CA ASP A 50 -13.21 -15.51 -1.60
C ASP A 50 -12.59 -15.52 -0.20
N THR A 51 -11.32 -15.11 -0.05
CA THR A 51 -10.64 -15.16 1.24
C THR A 51 -10.99 -13.99 2.17
N GLY A 52 -11.47 -12.89 1.60
CA GLY A 52 -11.67 -11.63 2.32
C GLY A 52 -10.39 -10.84 2.53
N HIS A 53 -9.22 -11.40 2.20
CA HIS A 53 -7.94 -10.70 2.37
C HIS A 53 -7.75 -9.61 1.32
N ALA A 54 -7.10 -8.52 1.74
CA ALA A 54 -6.55 -7.51 0.83
C ALA A 54 -5.09 -7.82 0.56
N GLU A 55 -4.64 -7.55 -0.65
CA GLU A 55 -3.22 -7.43 -0.96
C GLU A 55 -2.73 -6.15 -0.30
N ALA A 56 -1.73 -6.26 0.55
CA ALA A 56 -1.25 -5.13 1.35
C ALA A 56 0.26 -5.17 1.47
N ILE A 57 0.81 -4.05 1.93
CA ILE A 57 2.23 -3.96 2.28
C ILE A 57 2.37 -3.66 3.75
N ARG A 58 3.38 -4.26 4.37
CA ARG A 58 3.80 -3.95 5.73
C ARG A 58 5.12 -3.19 5.65
N ILE A 59 5.08 -1.95 6.11
CA ILE A 59 6.18 -0.99 6.01
C ILE A 59 6.84 -0.88 7.37
N THR A 60 8.16 -1.07 7.42
CA THR A 60 8.97 -0.75 8.60
C THR A 60 9.68 0.57 8.32
N PHE A 61 9.46 1.57 9.16
CA PHE A 61 9.97 2.91 8.91
C PHE A 61 10.52 3.58 10.16
N ASP A 62 11.40 4.57 9.92
CA ASP A 62 11.97 5.41 10.96
C ASP A 62 11.13 6.69 11.09
N PRO A 63 10.35 6.85 12.18
CA PRO A 63 9.47 8.00 12.32
C PRO A 63 10.22 9.33 12.48
N ASN A 64 11.52 9.30 12.73
CA ASN A 64 12.35 10.51 12.76
C ASN A 64 12.73 11.00 11.36
N VAL A 65 12.62 10.16 10.34
CA VAL A 65 12.94 10.50 8.94
C VAL A 65 11.68 10.72 8.14
N ILE A 66 10.70 9.83 8.28
CA ILE A 66 9.41 9.93 7.59
C ILE A 66 8.30 9.60 8.59
N SER A 67 7.28 10.45 8.67
CA SER A 67 6.18 10.25 9.59
C SER A 67 5.11 9.32 8.99
N TYR A 68 4.23 8.81 9.84
CA TYR A 68 3.05 8.06 9.40
C TYR A 68 2.18 8.94 8.49
N ASP A 69 2.01 10.22 8.82
CA ASP A 69 1.25 11.17 7.99
C ASP A 69 1.87 11.31 6.60
N ASP A 70 3.20 11.35 6.51
CA ASP A 70 3.90 11.39 5.22
C ASP A 70 3.63 10.13 4.40
N LEU A 71 3.63 8.96 5.05
CA LEU A 71 3.30 7.70 4.38
C LEU A 71 1.87 7.73 3.83
N LEU A 72 0.93 8.26 4.61
CA LEU A 72 -0.46 8.39 4.17
C LEU A 72 -0.61 9.35 3.00
N ASP A 73 0.12 10.46 2.99
CA ASP A 73 0.07 11.42 1.89
C ASP A 73 0.57 10.78 0.58
N VAL A 74 1.65 10.00 0.65
CA VAL A 74 2.16 9.23 -0.50
C VAL A 74 1.12 8.19 -0.94
N TYR A 75 0.54 7.47 0.01
CA TYR A 75 -0.46 6.44 -0.23
C TYR A 75 -1.65 7.01 -1.02
N PHE A 76 -2.23 8.12 -0.55
CA PHE A 76 -3.38 8.73 -1.21
C PHE A 76 -3.04 9.38 -2.54
N ALA A 77 -1.77 9.76 -2.77
CA ALA A 77 -1.35 10.36 -4.02
C ALA A 77 -1.02 9.34 -5.11
N THR A 78 -0.64 8.12 -4.74
CA THR A 78 -0.12 7.12 -5.68
C THR A 78 -1.07 5.98 -5.99
N HIS A 79 -2.29 5.98 -5.43
CA HIS A 79 -3.35 5.08 -5.85
C HIS A 79 -4.67 5.86 -5.87
N ASP A 80 -5.70 5.30 -6.49
CA ASP A 80 -7.01 5.96 -6.55
C ASP A 80 -7.87 5.49 -5.36
N PRO A 81 -8.03 6.32 -4.32
CA PRO A 81 -8.80 5.94 -3.12
C PRO A 81 -10.30 6.10 -3.29
N THR A 82 -10.77 6.43 -4.50
CA THR A 82 -12.19 6.61 -4.79
C THR A 82 -12.82 5.39 -5.46
N GLN A 83 -12.02 4.36 -5.77
CA GLN A 83 -12.51 3.14 -6.44
C GLN A 83 -12.82 2.06 -5.41
N LEU A 84 -14.09 1.69 -5.32
CA LEU A 84 -14.56 0.68 -4.36
C LEU A 84 -14.18 -0.72 -4.84
N ASN A 85 -13.46 -1.46 -3.99
CA ASN A 85 -13.07 -2.86 -4.23
C ASN A 85 -12.41 -3.08 -5.60
N ARG A 86 -11.62 -2.10 -6.04
CA ARG A 86 -10.85 -2.21 -7.27
C ARG A 86 -9.77 -1.14 -7.31
N GLN A 87 -8.80 -1.35 -8.19
CA GLN A 87 -7.81 -0.33 -8.53
C GLN A 87 -7.53 -0.46 -10.03
N GLY A 88 -8.04 0.52 -10.79
CA GLY A 88 -7.91 0.46 -12.25
C GLY A 88 -8.60 -0.78 -12.82
N ASN A 89 -7.85 -1.59 -13.55
CA ASN A 89 -8.34 -2.83 -14.16
C ASN A 89 -8.32 -4.03 -13.21
N ASP A 90 -7.73 -3.90 -12.02
CA ASP A 90 -7.71 -4.94 -11.00
C ASP A 90 -9.01 -4.84 -10.18
N ILE A 91 -9.91 -5.78 -10.38
CA ILE A 91 -11.25 -5.79 -9.78
C ILE A 91 -11.35 -6.92 -8.75
N GLY A 92 -11.85 -6.58 -7.56
CA GLY A 92 -12.07 -7.54 -6.47
C GLY A 92 -11.75 -6.93 -5.12
N THR A 93 -12.31 -7.52 -4.05
CA THR A 93 -12.10 -7.05 -2.68
C THR A 93 -10.62 -7.12 -2.25
N GLN A 94 -9.84 -8.02 -2.87
CA GLN A 94 -8.39 -8.12 -2.62
C GLN A 94 -7.64 -6.87 -3.05
N TYR A 95 -8.20 -6.06 -3.92
CA TYR A 95 -7.60 -4.81 -4.42
C TYR A 95 -8.20 -3.56 -3.78
N ARG A 96 -8.95 -3.72 -2.69
CA ARG A 96 -9.58 -2.59 -2.03
C ARG A 96 -8.57 -1.63 -1.40
N SER A 97 -8.97 -0.37 -1.28
CA SER A 97 -8.22 0.66 -0.56
C SER A 97 -8.55 0.54 0.93
N ALA A 98 -7.55 0.22 1.74
CA ALA A 98 -7.76 0.03 3.18
C ALA A 98 -6.50 0.38 3.98
N ILE A 99 -6.71 0.90 5.19
CA ILE A 99 -5.66 1.21 6.14
C ILE A 99 -5.89 0.30 7.36
N PHE A 100 -4.83 -0.33 7.84
CA PHE A 100 -4.86 -1.23 9.00
C PHE A 100 -4.01 -0.61 10.12
N PRO A 101 -4.57 0.32 10.92
CA PRO A 101 -3.80 0.98 11.98
C PRO A 101 -3.28 -0.03 13.01
N GLN A 102 -2.05 0.18 13.46
CA GLN A 102 -1.40 -0.72 14.42
C GLN A 102 -1.56 -0.23 15.86
N ASN A 103 -2.06 1.00 16.04
CA ASN A 103 -2.31 1.59 17.36
C ASN A 103 -3.30 2.75 17.21
N ASP A 104 -3.72 3.32 18.34
CA ASP A 104 -4.72 4.39 18.36
C ASP A 104 -4.23 5.67 17.68
N ALA A 105 -2.95 5.99 17.80
CA ALA A 105 -2.37 7.16 17.13
C ALA A 105 -2.47 7.02 15.60
N GLN A 106 -2.22 5.83 15.10
CA GLN A 106 -2.37 5.57 13.65
C GLN A 106 -3.83 5.64 13.22
N THR A 107 -4.77 5.20 14.04
CA THR A 107 -6.20 5.31 13.74
C THR A 107 -6.60 6.79 13.58
N VAL A 108 -6.20 7.64 14.51
CA VAL A 108 -6.47 9.09 14.44
C VAL A 108 -5.83 9.70 13.20
N ALA A 109 -4.58 9.35 12.93
CA ALA A 109 -3.85 9.84 11.76
C ALA A 109 -4.50 9.38 10.45
N ALA A 110 -5.00 8.14 10.40
CA ALA A 110 -5.69 7.61 9.22
C ALA A 110 -6.99 8.37 8.94
N GLU A 111 -7.78 8.65 9.96
CA GLU A 111 -9.00 9.45 9.81
C GLU A 111 -8.68 10.85 9.29
N ALA A 112 -7.66 11.50 9.83
CA ALA A 112 -7.22 12.82 9.39
C ALA A 112 -6.67 12.78 7.95
N GLY A 113 -5.95 11.72 7.60
CA GLY A 113 -5.42 11.52 6.25
C GLY A 113 -6.52 11.39 5.20
N ILE A 114 -7.57 10.65 5.51
CA ILE A 114 -8.74 10.50 4.63
C ILE A 114 -9.40 11.88 4.42
N ALA A 115 -9.55 12.66 5.48
CA ALA A 115 -10.14 14.00 5.38
C ALA A 115 -9.28 14.93 4.49
N ARG A 116 -7.96 14.90 4.65
CA ARG A 116 -7.05 15.68 3.80
C ARG A 116 -7.15 15.25 2.33
N ALA A 117 -7.16 13.95 2.09
CA ALA A 117 -7.21 13.40 0.74
C ALA A 117 -8.51 13.77 0.02
N GLY A 118 -9.61 13.89 0.76
CA GLY A 118 -10.90 14.29 0.20
C GLY A 118 -10.88 15.63 -0.52
N ALA A 119 -9.96 16.52 -0.15
CA ALA A 119 -9.81 17.82 -0.80
C ALA A 119 -9.14 17.71 -2.19
N ASP A 120 -8.39 16.64 -2.42
CA ASP A 120 -7.60 16.46 -3.65
C ASP A 120 -8.29 15.59 -4.70
N TRP A 121 -9.38 14.92 -4.33
CA TRP A 121 -10.07 13.99 -5.21
C TRP A 121 -11.50 14.46 -5.50
N PRO A 122 -11.96 14.37 -6.76
CA PRO A 122 -13.30 14.85 -7.13
C PRO A 122 -14.42 13.93 -6.66
N ALA A 123 -14.13 12.65 -6.43
CA ALA A 123 -15.10 11.67 -5.94
C ALA A 123 -14.86 11.37 -4.46
N PRO A 124 -15.85 10.84 -3.74
CA PRO A 124 -15.68 10.49 -2.34
C PRO A 124 -14.59 9.43 -2.13
N ILE A 125 -13.82 9.58 -1.06
CA ILE A 125 -12.83 8.59 -0.65
C ILE A 125 -13.58 7.37 -0.10
N VAL A 126 -13.25 6.19 -0.61
CA VAL A 126 -13.86 4.92 -0.17
C VAL A 126 -12.91 4.05 0.66
N THR A 127 -11.72 4.58 0.98
CA THR A 127 -10.75 3.89 1.82
C THR A 127 -11.36 3.53 3.16
N THR A 128 -11.24 2.25 3.56
CA THR A 128 -11.73 1.79 4.86
C THR A 128 -10.59 1.77 5.88
N ILE A 129 -10.96 2.00 7.14
CA ILE A 129 -10.04 1.78 8.27
C ILE A 129 -10.49 0.47 8.89
N GLU A 130 -9.65 -0.56 8.77
CA GLU A 130 -9.97 -1.90 9.24
C GLU A 130 -9.13 -2.25 10.47
N PRO A 131 -9.67 -3.06 11.41
CA PRO A 131 -8.91 -3.43 12.59
C PRO A 131 -7.68 -4.25 12.24
N ALA A 132 -6.62 -4.08 13.01
CA ALA A 132 -5.42 -4.91 12.89
C ALA A 132 -5.82 -6.38 13.08
N SER A 133 -5.33 -7.22 12.20
CA SER A 133 -5.58 -8.65 12.22
C SER A 133 -4.31 -9.40 11.84
N THR A 134 -4.38 -10.73 11.71
CA THR A 134 -3.20 -11.52 11.41
C THR A 134 -2.63 -11.18 10.04
N TRP A 135 -1.34 -10.87 10.03
CA TRP A 135 -0.58 -10.63 8.81
C TRP A 135 -0.04 -11.95 8.26
N TYR A 136 -0.25 -12.18 6.97
CA TYR A 136 0.29 -13.34 6.26
C TYR A 136 1.24 -12.86 5.17
N PRO A 137 2.56 -13.09 5.31
CA PRO A 137 3.49 -12.70 4.25
C PRO A 137 3.13 -13.39 2.94
N ALA A 138 3.25 -12.65 1.83
CA ALA A 138 3.11 -13.24 0.51
C ALA A 138 4.33 -14.12 0.21
N GLU A 139 4.17 -14.96 -0.79
CA GLU A 139 5.22 -15.87 -1.24
C GLU A 139 6.49 -15.08 -1.63
N ASP A 140 7.66 -15.68 -1.49
CA ASP A 140 8.94 -15.00 -1.70
C ASP A 140 9.06 -14.37 -3.10
N TYR A 141 8.47 -15.00 -4.12
CA TYR A 141 8.56 -14.48 -5.48
C TYR A 141 7.79 -13.16 -5.68
N HIS A 142 6.92 -12.79 -4.74
CA HIS A 142 6.23 -11.48 -4.76
C HIS A 142 7.06 -10.38 -4.11
N GLN A 143 8.04 -10.73 -3.28
CA GLN A 143 8.83 -9.74 -2.55
C GLN A 143 9.81 -9.04 -3.49
N ALA A 144 9.92 -7.71 -3.40
CA ALA A 144 10.76 -6.89 -4.28
C ALA A 144 10.52 -7.17 -5.78
N TYR A 145 9.28 -7.45 -6.13
CA TYR A 145 8.91 -7.91 -7.48
C TYR A 145 9.32 -6.92 -8.56
N TRP A 146 9.09 -5.62 -8.33
CA TRP A 146 9.44 -4.58 -9.30
C TRP A 146 10.94 -4.49 -9.56
N ASP A 147 11.77 -4.75 -8.54
CA ASP A 147 13.23 -4.73 -8.69
C ASP A 147 13.78 -5.93 -9.47
N GLY A 148 12.95 -6.95 -9.68
CA GLY A 148 13.31 -8.17 -10.40
C GLY A 148 12.38 -8.44 -11.58
N GLU A 149 11.56 -9.45 -11.46
CA GLU A 149 10.68 -9.93 -12.53
C GLU A 149 9.65 -8.88 -13.00
N GLY A 150 9.26 -7.94 -12.15
CA GLY A 150 8.29 -6.91 -12.48
C GLY A 150 8.70 -6.06 -13.67
N GLN A 151 10.00 -5.85 -13.86
CA GLN A 151 10.52 -5.07 -14.98
C GLN A 151 10.39 -5.80 -16.33
N ARG A 152 10.02 -7.07 -16.30
CA ARG A 152 9.71 -7.87 -17.49
C ARG A 152 8.23 -8.13 -17.64
N ASN A 153 7.43 -7.70 -16.68
CA ASN A 153 5.98 -7.92 -16.65
C ASN A 153 5.29 -6.76 -17.37
N PRO A 154 4.57 -7.00 -18.50
CA PRO A 154 3.91 -5.92 -19.24
C PRO A 154 2.92 -5.11 -18.40
N TYR A 155 2.20 -5.75 -17.47
CA TYR A 155 1.29 -5.08 -16.58
C TYR A 155 2.06 -4.09 -15.68
N CYS A 156 3.11 -4.55 -15.03
CA CYS A 156 3.92 -3.70 -14.15
C CYS A 156 4.59 -2.57 -14.93
N MET A 157 5.07 -2.84 -16.13
CA MET A 157 5.68 -1.83 -16.99
C MET A 157 4.69 -0.74 -17.41
N ALA A 158 3.40 -1.06 -17.47
CA ALA A 158 2.36 -0.09 -17.80
C ALA A 158 1.91 0.72 -16.57
N VAL A 159 1.83 0.09 -15.40
CA VAL A 159 1.17 0.68 -14.21
C VAL A 159 2.14 1.34 -13.24
N ILE A 160 3.34 0.75 -13.05
CA ILE A 160 4.27 1.22 -12.01
C ILE A 160 5.01 2.51 -12.41
N PRO A 161 5.59 2.64 -13.61
CA PRO A 161 6.30 3.87 -13.96
C PRO A 161 5.49 5.16 -13.82
N PRO A 162 4.19 5.22 -14.20
CA PRO A 162 3.39 6.42 -13.96
C PRO A 162 3.26 6.77 -12.47
N LYS A 163 3.14 5.76 -11.60
CA LYS A 163 3.06 5.99 -10.15
C LYS A 163 4.38 6.53 -9.61
N LEU A 164 5.51 5.99 -10.05
CA LEU A 164 6.83 6.47 -9.66
C LEU A 164 7.10 7.88 -10.19
N ALA A 165 6.62 8.19 -11.39
CA ALA A 165 6.72 9.55 -11.94
C ALA A 165 5.93 10.55 -11.09
N LYS A 166 4.73 10.18 -10.68
CA LYS A 166 3.89 11.01 -9.79
C LYS A 166 4.57 11.22 -8.44
N LEU A 167 5.19 10.17 -7.92
CA LEU A 167 5.96 10.22 -6.67
C LEU A 167 7.13 11.21 -6.80
N ARG A 168 7.91 11.11 -7.87
CA ARG A 168 9.04 12.02 -8.11
C ARG A 168 8.58 13.46 -8.25
N LYS A 169 7.44 13.69 -8.87
CA LYS A 169 6.91 15.04 -9.09
C LYS A 169 6.41 15.69 -7.79
N GLY A 170 5.72 14.91 -6.94
CA GLY A 170 5.07 15.43 -5.75
C GLY A 170 5.86 15.28 -4.45
N PHE A 171 6.80 14.34 -4.41
CA PHE A 171 7.49 13.94 -3.18
C PHE A 171 9.00 13.75 -3.38
N ALA A 172 9.61 14.56 -4.24
CA ALA A 172 11.03 14.43 -4.58
C ALA A 172 11.94 14.44 -3.34
N GLU A 173 11.60 15.24 -2.34
CA GLU A 173 12.38 15.35 -1.09
C GLU A 173 12.25 14.14 -0.16
N ARG A 174 11.28 13.26 -0.41
CA ARG A 174 11.08 12.03 0.37
C ARG A 174 11.75 10.82 -0.26
N LEU A 175 12.30 10.96 -1.47
CA LEU A 175 12.89 9.84 -2.19
C LEU A 175 14.28 9.51 -1.65
N ARG A 176 14.62 8.21 -1.72
CA ARG A 176 15.96 7.76 -1.41
C ARG A 176 16.98 8.38 -2.38
N ALA A 177 18.13 8.70 -1.87
CA ALA A 177 19.28 8.97 -2.72
C ALA A 177 19.74 7.65 -3.35
N ASP A 178 20.12 7.68 -4.61
CA ASP A 178 20.63 6.52 -5.35
C ASP A 178 22.00 6.08 -4.82
#